data_beb0202496feddfaed8e8e05f1d063ae
#
_entry.id   beb0202496feddfaed8e8e05f1d063ae
#
_cell.length_a   1.000
_cell.length_b   1.000
_cell.length_c   1.000
_cell.angle_alpha   90.00
_cell.angle_beta   90.00
_cell.angle_gamma   90.00
#
_symmetry.space_group_name_H-M   'P 1'
#
loop_
_entity.id
_entity.type
_entity.pdbx_description
1 polymer ?
#
loop_
_entity_poly.entity_id
_entity_poly.type
_entity_poly.pdbx_seq_one_letter_code
_entity_poly.pdbx_strand_id
1 'polypeptide(L)'
;MTEDRILRWGILGTANIATKVSKAIQSTAGCELTTIGSRDLDKAKVWGSKHGVPNSVGSYQAVIDDPNIDVIYLPLPPNLHF
;
A
#
# COMPACT_ATOMS: atom_id res chain seq x y z
N MET A 1 8.09 -13.87 24.07
CA MET A 1 8.36 -12.80 23.86
C MET A 1 7.62 -12.21 22.87
N THR A 2 7.22 -11.22 22.93
CA THR A 2 6.46 -10.72 22.07
C THR A 2 7.13 -9.84 21.23
N GLU A 3 6.88 -9.86 20.08
CA GLU A 3 7.46 -8.96 19.23
C GLU A 3 6.60 -7.83 19.10
N ASP A 4 7.08 -6.71 19.34
CA ASP A 4 6.33 -5.50 19.12
C ASP A 4 6.57 -5.00 17.73
N ARG A 5 6.98 -5.87 16.88
CA ARG A 5 7.29 -5.51 15.53
C ARG A 5 6.04 -5.16 14.75
N ILE A 6 6.07 -4.04 14.04
CA ILE A 6 4.97 -3.62 13.21
C ILE A 6 5.29 -3.97 11.77
N LEU A 7 4.33 -4.60 11.09
CA LEU A 7 4.46 -4.89 9.68
C LEU A 7 4.08 -3.65 8.89
N ARG A 8 4.96 -3.24 8.02
CA ARG A 8 4.74 -2.06 7.19
C ARG A 8 4.29 -2.51 5.81
N TRP A 9 3.16 -2.03 5.40
CA TRP A 9 2.53 -2.45 4.16
C TRP A 9 2.65 -1.39 3.09
N GLY A 10 2.83 -1.83 1.85
CA GLY A 10 2.74 -0.99 0.67
C GLY A 10 1.64 -1.52 -0.22
N ILE A 11 0.89 -0.65 -0.87
CA ILE A 11 -0.15 -1.04 -1.79
C ILE A 11 0.22 -0.54 -3.18
N LEU A 12 0.05 -1.39 -4.18
CA LEU A 12 0.28 -1.03 -5.57
C LEU A 12 -1.05 -0.77 -6.25
N GLY A 13 -1.26 0.47 -6.70
CA GLY A 13 -2.48 0.84 -7.38
C GLY A 13 -3.47 1.54 -6.48
N THR A 14 -4.40 2.26 -7.10
CA THR A 14 -5.38 3.07 -6.37
C THR A 14 -6.81 2.62 -6.66
N ALA A 15 -7.01 1.34 -6.97
CA ALA A 15 -8.32 0.80 -7.30
C ALA A 15 -9.23 0.76 -6.07
N ASN A 16 -10.51 0.54 -6.31
CA ASN A 16 -11.48 0.49 -5.21
C ASN A 16 -11.14 -0.55 -4.16
N ILE A 17 -10.58 -1.68 -4.58
CA ILE A 17 -10.24 -2.72 -3.63
C ILE A 17 -9.11 -2.26 -2.71
N ALA A 18 -8.25 -1.36 -3.17
CA ALA A 18 -7.20 -0.81 -2.33
C ALA A 18 -7.79 -0.03 -1.16
N THR A 19 -8.93 0.61 -1.36
CA THR A 19 -9.59 1.33 -0.29
C THR A 19 -10.02 0.40 0.83
N LYS A 20 -10.58 -0.75 0.49
CA LYS A 20 -11.00 -1.73 1.49
C LYS A 20 -9.79 -2.31 2.21
N VAL A 21 -8.75 -2.64 1.46
CA VAL A 21 -7.55 -3.22 2.04
C VAL A 21 -6.85 -2.21 2.95
N SER A 22 -6.82 -0.93 2.54
CA SER A 22 -6.17 0.08 3.36
C SER A 22 -6.86 0.22 4.71
N LYS A 23 -8.19 0.18 4.72
CA LYS A 23 -8.92 0.24 5.98
C LYS A 23 -8.65 -0.97 6.85
N ALA A 24 -8.60 -2.15 6.23
CA ALA A 24 -8.31 -3.37 6.97
C ALA A 24 -6.92 -3.32 7.60
N ILE A 25 -5.93 -2.86 6.84
CA ILE A 25 -4.57 -2.76 7.37
C ILE A 25 -4.51 -1.76 8.51
N GLN A 26 -5.13 -0.60 8.31
CA GLN A 26 -5.08 0.47 9.31
C GLN A 26 -5.85 0.13 10.57
N SER A 27 -6.78 -0.82 10.47
CA SER A 27 -7.57 -1.26 11.62
C SER A 27 -6.97 -2.45 12.34
N THR A 28 -5.91 -3.02 11.79
CA THR A 28 -5.31 -4.22 12.37
C THR A 28 -4.12 -3.85 13.23
N ALA A 29 -4.14 -4.28 14.49
CA ALA A 29 -3.02 -4.03 15.38
C ALA A 29 -1.78 -4.74 14.84
N GLY A 30 -0.66 -4.06 14.88
CA GLY A 30 0.59 -4.63 14.38
C GLY A 30 0.82 -4.42 12.89
N CYS A 31 -0.11 -3.75 12.21
CA CYS A 31 0.05 -3.44 10.79
C CYS A 31 -0.03 -1.94 10.56
N GLU A 32 0.80 -1.46 9.67
CA GLU A 32 0.81 -0.05 9.34
C GLU A 32 0.89 0.11 7.83
N LEU A 33 0.02 0.92 7.25
CA LEU A 33 0.07 1.20 5.82
C LEU A 33 0.93 2.44 5.62
N THR A 34 2.11 2.25 5.05
CA THR A 34 3.08 3.34 4.94
C THR A 34 3.18 3.94 3.56
N THR A 35 2.90 3.19 2.51
CA THR A 35 3.18 3.65 1.15
C THR A 35 2.12 3.20 0.16
N ILE A 36 1.77 4.11 -0.74
CA ILE A 36 0.91 3.78 -1.87
C ILE A 36 1.71 4.07 -3.14
N GLY A 37 1.74 3.12 -4.05
CA GLY A 37 2.42 3.28 -5.33
C GLY A 37 1.45 3.22 -6.47
N SER A 38 1.62 4.12 -7.44
CA SER A 38 0.80 4.16 -8.63
C SER A 38 1.68 4.57 -9.78
N ARG A 39 1.29 4.21 -10.99
CA ARG A 39 2.02 4.70 -12.15
C ARG A 39 1.78 6.18 -12.39
N ASP A 40 0.81 6.76 -11.69
CA ASP A 40 0.51 8.18 -11.75
C ASP A 40 0.75 8.74 -10.35
N LEU A 41 1.82 9.49 -10.20
CA LEU A 41 2.19 10.03 -8.88
C LEU A 41 1.10 10.94 -8.32
N ASP A 42 0.45 11.73 -9.17
CA ASP A 42 -0.59 12.62 -8.69
C ASP A 42 -1.76 11.84 -8.10
N LYS A 43 -2.13 10.73 -8.74
CA LYS A 43 -3.18 9.88 -8.22
C LYS A 43 -2.77 9.26 -6.90
N ALA A 44 -1.52 8.84 -6.81
CA ALA A 44 -1.01 8.26 -5.56
C ALA A 44 -1.06 9.27 -4.44
N LYS A 45 -0.66 10.51 -4.71
CA LYS A 45 -0.68 11.56 -3.70
C LYS A 45 -2.09 11.89 -3.24
N VAL A 46 -3.02 12.01 -4.17
CA VAL A 46 -4.41 12.30 -3.82
C VAL A 46 -5.00 11.15 -3.00
N TRP A 47 -4.79 9.93 -3.46
CA TRP A 47 -5.32 8.76 -2.78
C TRP A 47 -4.70 8.63 -1.39
N GLY A 48 -3.39 8.80 -1.31
CA GLY A 48 -2.68 8.68 -0.03
C GLY A 48 -3.13 9.72 0.98
N SER A 49 -3.31 10.95 0.52
CA SER A 49 -3.79 12.02 1.39
C SER A 49 -5.21 11.71 1.89
N LYS A 50 -6.05 11.19 1.00
CA LYS A 50 -7.42 10.88 1.35
C LYS A 50 -7.51 9.73 2.35
N HIS A 51 -6.60 8.79 2.28
CA HIS A 51 -6.64 7.60 3.13
C HIS A 51 -5.61 7.59 4.26
N GLY A 52 -4.89 8.68 4.43
CA GLY A 52 -3.95 8.79 5.54
C GLY A 52 -2.67 7.99 5.37
N VAL A 53 -2.21 7.80 4.13
CA VAL A 53 -0.98 7.09 3.85
C VAL A 53 0.16 8.10 3.75
N PRO A 54 1.21 7.96 4.55
CA PRO A 54 2.25 8.99 4.62
C PRO A 54 3.12 9.12 3.38
N ASN A 55 3.33 8.03 2.64
CA ASN A 55 4.21 8.07 1.49
C ASN A 55 3.48 7.71 0.20
N SER A 56 3.72 8.48 -0.86
CA SER A 56 3.15 8.21 -2.16
C SER A 56 4.27 8.21 -3.17
N VAL A 57 4.30 7.20 -4.04
CA VAL A 57 5.35 7.08 -5.04
C VAL A 57 4.74 6.86 -6.42
N GLY A 58 5.47 7.28 -7.44
CA GLY A 58 4.97 7.26 -8.81
C GLY A 58 5.33 6.02 -9.61
N SER A 59 5.76 4.96 -8.96
CA SER A 59 6.05 3.72 -9.67
C SER A 59 5.88 2.54 -8.74
N TYR A 60 5.53 1.40 -9.31
CA TYR A 60 5.41 0.17 -8.53
C TYR A 60 6.78 -0.30 -8.07
N GLN A 61 7.80 -0.08 -8.90
CA GLN A 61 9.15 -0.51 -8.56
C GLN A 61 9.65 0.19 -7.30
N ALA A 62 9.29 1.45 -7.11
CA ALA A 62 9.70 2.17 -5.93
C ALA A 62 9.14 1.54 -4.65
N VAL A 63 7.94 0.96 -4.71
CA VAL A 63 7.37 0.26 -3.57
C VAL A 63 8.11 -1.06 -3.35
N ILE A 64 8.33 -1.79 -4.44
CA ILE A 64 8.99 -3.10 -4.38
C ILE A 64 10.41 -2.98 -3.81
N ASP A 65 11.10 -1.93 -4.19
CA ASP A 65 12.49 -1.72 -3.77
C ASP A 65 12.64 -1.07 -2.40
N ASP A 66 11.55 -0.67 -1.78
CA ASP A 66 11.63 0.06 -0.52
C ASP A 66 11.95 -0.90 0.63
N PRO A 67 13.12 -0.77 1.27
CA PRO A 67 13.50 -1.68 2.34
C PRO A 67 12.67 -1.50 3.61
N ASN A 68 11.90 -0.43 3.70
CA ASN A 68 11.05 -0.18 4.85
C ASN A 68 9.68 -0.82 4.73
N ILE A 69 9.39 -1.49 3.62
CA ILE A 69 8.11 -2.17 3.42
C ILE A 69 8.32 -3.66 3.62
N ASP A 70 7.52 -4.24 4.49
CA ASP A 70 7.60 -5.67 4.79
C ASP A 70 6.65 -6.51 3.94
N VAL A 71 5.50 -5.95 3.59
CA VAL A 71 4.47 -6.67 2.85
C VAL A 71 3.94 -5.77 1.74
N ILE A 72 3.75 -6.33 0.57
CA ILE A 72 3.21 -5.58 -0.56
C ILE A 72 1.90 -6.22 -0.99
N TYR A 73 0.86 -5.41 -1.13
CA TYR A 73 -0.42 -5.88 -1.63
C TYR A 73 -0.60 -5.39 -3.07
N LEU A 74 -0.88 -6.32 -3.96
CA LEU A 74 -1.02 -6.02 -5.38
C LEU A 74 -2.43 -6.42 -5.84
N PRO A 75 -3.37 -5.49 -5.88
CA PRO A 75 -4.74 -5.81 -6.27
C PRO A 75 -4.88 -5.89 -7.79
N LEU A 76 -4.53 -7.04 -8.36
CA LEU A 76 -4.64 -7.23 -9.79
C LEU A 76 -6.07 -7.57 -10.19
N PRO A 77 -6.48 -7.19 -11.41
CA PRO A 77 -7.79 -7.59 -11.89
C PRO A 77 -7.91 -9.10 -11.96
N PRO A 78 -9.07 -9.63 -11.61
CA PRO A 78 -9.23 -11.10 -11.59
C PRO A 78 -9.21 -11.73 -12.98
N ASN A 79 -9.43 -10.95 -14.02
CA ASN A 79 -9.42 -11.50 -15.37
C ASN A 79 -8.07 -11.34 -16.07
N LEU A 80 -7.04 -11.09 -15.31
CA LEU A 80 -5.72 -10.97 -15.91
C LEU A 80 -5.19 -12.36 -16.19
N HIS A 81 -4.73 -12.59 -17.40
CA HIS A 81 -4.24 -13.89 -17.79
C HIS A 81 -2.78 -13.84 -18.16
N PHE A 82 -2.11 -14.91 -17.93
CA PHE A 82 -0.70 -15.03 -18.25
C PHE A 82 -0.43 -16.32 -18.99
#